data_d27b30eb846eaf4ea347ef6b16af8118
#
_entry.id   d27b30eb846eaf4ea347ef6b16af8118
#
_cell.length_a   1.000
_cell.length_b   1.000
_cell.length_c   1.000
_cell.angle_alpha   90.00
_cell.angle_beta   90.00
_cell.angle_gamma   90.00
#
_symmetry.space_group_name_H-M   'P 1'
#
loop_
_entity.id
_entity.type
_entity.pdbx_description
1 polymer ?
#
loop_
_entity_poly.entity_id
_entity_poly.type
_entity_poly.pdbx_seq_one_letter_code
_entity_poly.pdbx_strand_id
1 'polypeptide(L)'
;SGVGKTAIIHGLVTAINHGDVPERLKDTMVYELNIPSLIAGSTMYGEVEGKMKEVLSLFTDDKRKIICVDNIHTMTPAESDKSMGNMVSILLQHVDNYNIHIIGTSSAQEMEKASVGNRQFHSHFETIEVNEPNDDESRKIIEGRLDDYEEFHNIEYTEEAIKYAIFGAKKYITNRFMPEKALSLIDDAGAWRELHPSEDKKQIVDKPEIAAMLAKICKIDSLADDDDDTAKLMNLSERIKDKIYGQDKAIELLSEAVLTASAGLADDTKPMANLLFVGPTGVGKTEVAKVLAKELNIPLVRFDMSEYSEEYKTSNLIGSSRGYVGSEDGGLLTNAIRKTPHCVLLIDEIEKAHPKVFNIFLQVMDYATLTD
;
A
#
# COMPACT_ATOMS: atom_id res chain seq x y z
N SER A 1 1.65 -1.29 6.38
CA SER A 1 1.57 -0.03 7.15
C SER A 1 0.20 0.62 6.93
N GLY A 2 -0.27 1.45 7.89
CA GLY A 2 -1.50 2.24 7.70
C GLY A 2 -2.81 1.64 8.23
N VAL A 3 -2.78 0.47 8.86
CA VAL A 3 -3.97 -0.17 9.46
C VAL A 3 -4.32 0.33 10.88
N GLY A 4 -3.55 1.28 11.43
CA GLY A 4 -3.83 1.88 12.74
C GLY A 4 -3.07 1.28 13.92
N LYS A 5 -1.98 0.52 13.73
CA LYS A 5 -1.21 -0.10 14.84
C LYS A 5 -0.79 0.91 15.92
N THR A 6 -0.18 2.01 15.53
CA THR A 6 0.26 3.08 16.44
C THR A 6 -0.93 3.79 17.09
N ALA A 7 -2.04 3.95 16.36
CA ALA A 7 -3.27 4.54 16.89
C ALA A 7 -3.89 3.69 18.02
N ILE A 8 -3.79 2.36 17.94
CA ILE A 8 -4.23 1.45 19.02
C ILE A 8 -3.43 1.69 20.30
N ILE A 9 -2.10 1.90 20.17
CA ILE A 9 -1.25 2.22 21.33
C ILE A 9 -1.67 3.56 21.96
N HIS A 10 -1.91 4.58 21.13
CA HIS A 10 -2.38 5.87 21.62
C HIS A 10 -3.77 5.75 22.28
N GLY A 11 -4.66 4.93 21.72
CA GLY A 11 -5.95 4.61 22.33
C GLY A 11 -5.81 3.95 23.70
N LEU A 12 -4.85 3.04 23.86
CA LEU A 12 -4.54 2.43 25.16
C LEU A 12 -4.06 3.49 26.18
N VAL A 13 -3.19 4.39 25.77
CA VAL A 13 -2.72 5.49 26.63
C VAL A 13 -3.86 6.39 27.07
N THR A 14 -4.77 6.74 26.15
CA THR A 14 -5.95 7.52 26.43
C THR A 14 -6.88 6.81 27.43
N ALA A 15 -7.12 5.51 27.24
CA ALA A 15 -7.93 4.71 28.15
C ALA A 15 -7.30 4.62 29.55
N ILE A 16 -5.97 4.48 29.67
CA ILE A 16 -5.26 4.51 30.95
C ILE A 16 -5.46 5.85 31.64
N ASN A 17 -5.31 6.96 30.93
CA ASN A 17 -5.44 8.31 31.47
C ASN A 17 -6.88 8.60 31.96
N HIS A 18 -7.90 8.06 31.29
CA HIS A 18 -9.30 8.18 31.71
C HIS A 18 -9.69 7.16 32.77
N GLY A 19 -8.85 6.18 33.09
CA GLY A 19 -9.15 5.12 34.03
C GLY A 19 -10.08 4.01 33.48
N ASP A 20 -10.33 4.00 32.17
CA ASP A 20 -11.17 3.03 31.45
C ASP A 20 -10.41 1.73 31.16
N VAL A 21 -9.65 1.26 32.12
CA VAL A 21 -8.82 0.07 32.02
C VAL A 21 -8.97 -0.81 33.27
N PRO A 22 -8.68 -2.10 33.17
CA PRO A 22 -8.63 -2.98 34.32
C PRO A 22 -7.70 -2.42 35.41
N GLU A 23 -8.02 -2.73 36.70
CA GLU A 23 -7.29 -2.24 37.86
C GLU A 23 -5.79 -2.45 37.78
N ARG A 24 -5.35 -3.50 37.06
CA ARG A 24 -3.94 -3.81 36.84
C ARG A 24 -3.20 -2.81 35.95
N LEU A 25 -3.91 -2.07 35.12
CA LEU A 25 -3.34 -1.09 34.19
C LEU A 25 -3.53 0.35 34.66
N LYS A 26 -4.29 0.59 35.70
CA LYS A 26 -4.38 1.92 36.31
C LYS A 26 -3.02 2.38 36.81
N ASP A 27 -2.76 3.65 36.70
CA ASP A 27 -1.49 4.28 37.07
C ASP A 27 -0.24 3.74 36.34
N THR A 28 -0.44 3.00 35.25
CA THR A 28 0.67 2.53 34.40
C THR A 28 1.21 3.69 33.59
N MET A 29 2.52 3.88 33.60
CA MET A 29 3.20 4.85 32.73
C MET A 29 3.59 4.19 31.40
N VAL A 30 3.26 4.86 30.31
CA VAL A 30 3.58 4.40 28.95
C VAL A 30 4.62 5.34 28.35
N TYR A 31 5.72 4.79 27.90
CA TYR A 31 6.85 5.53 27.32
C TYR A 31 7.10 5.07 25.90
N GLU A 32 7.29 6.01 25.00
CA GLU A 32 7.71 5.71 23.63
C GLU A 32 9.24 5.73 23.55
N LEU A 33 9.84 4.65 23.07
CA LEU A 33 11.27 4.54 22.82
C LEU A 33 11.56 4.85 21.34
N ASN A 34 12.17 6.01 21.11
CA ASN A 34 12.57 6.45 19.78
C ASN A 34 13.94 5.88 19.41
N ILE A 35 13.95 4.80 18.64
CA ILE A 35 15.17 4.10 18.21
C ILE A 35 16.08 4.98 17.35
N PRO A 36 15.58 5.71 16.33
CA PRO A 36 16.41 6.66 15.57
C PRO A 36 17.15 7.66 16.43
N SER A 37 16.52 8.18 17.50
CA SER A 37 17.15 9.14 18.42
C SER A 37 18.26 8.50 19.26
N LEU A 38 18.16 7.23 19.61
CA LEU A 38 19.22 6.51 20.30
C LEU A 38 20.46 6.32 19.43
N ILE A 39 20.26 6.07 18.15
CA ILE A 39 21.33 5.84 17.17
C ILE A 39 21.98 7.15 16.76
N ALA A 40 21.23 8.24 16.73
CA ALA A 40 21.71 9.53 16.27
C ALA A 40 22.95 10.01 17.06
N GLY A 41 23.98 10.42 16.33
CA GLY A 41 25.23 10.92 16.90
C GLY A 41 26.14 9.86 17.50
N SER A 42 25.82 8.57 17.38
CA SER A 42 26.71 7.49 17.82
C SER A 42 27.60 7.06 16.65
N THR A 43 28.91 7.16 16.84
CA THR A 43 29.93 6.83 15.83
C THR A 43 30.70 5.54 16.14
N MET A 44 30.63 5.07 17.37
CA MET A 44 31.38 3.91 17.85
C MET A 44 30.44 2.77 18.27
N TYR A 45 30.92 1.56 18.05
CA TYR A 45 30.33 0.33 18.56
C TYR A 45 30.29 0.41 20.10
N GLY A 46 29.13 0.23 20.69
CA GLY A 46 28.97 0.30 22.16
C GLY A 46 28.40 1.63 22.69
N GLU A 47 28.46 2.73 21.96
CA GLU A 47 27.80 3.98 22.38
C GLU A 47 26.27 3.82 22.41
N VAL A 48 25.71 3.18 21.39
CA VAL A 48 24.26 2.88 21.31
C VAL A 48 23.82 1.93 22.41
N GLU A 49 24.64 0.89 22.67
CA GLU A 49 24.42 -0.03 23.80
C GLU A 49 24.49 0.68 25.16
N GLY A 50 25.43 1.61 25.31
CA GLY A 50 25.56 2.42 26.52
C GLY A 50 24.33 3.30 26.74
N LYS A 51 23.89 4.03 25.73
CA LYS A 51 22.66 4.85 25.76
C LYS A 51 21.41 4.01 26.06
N MET A 52 21.30 2.84 25.44
CA MET A 52 20.19 1.93 25.69
C MET A 52 20.16 1.45 27.15
N LYS A 53 21.30 1.05 27.72
CA LYS A 53 21.40 0.67 29.14
C LYS A 53 21.05 1.83 30.05
N GLU A 54 21.52 3.03 29.75
CA GLU A 54 21.19 4.24 30.51
C GLU A 54 19.68 4.50 30.51
N VAL A 55 19.05 4.50 29.36
CA VAL A 55 17.57 4.66 29.22
C VAL A 55 16.85 3.57 30.01
N LEU A 56 17.21 2.30 29.81
CA LEU A 56 16.56 1.17 30.48
C LEU A 56 16.78 1.19 32.02
N SER A 57 17.87 1.76 32.50
CA SER A 57 18.12 1.92 33.95
C SER A 57 17.05 2.80 34.63
N LEU A 58 16.40 3.67 33.90
CA LEU A 58 15.28 4.50 34.41
C LEU A 58 14.01 3.70 34.69
N PHE A 59 13.95 2.46 34.23
CA PHE A 59 12.76 1.60 34.33
C PHE A 59 12.90 0.50 35.39
N THR A 60 13.86 0.62 36.28
CA THR A 60 14.22 -0.41 37.30
C THR A 60 13.46 -0.28 38.61
N ASP A 61 12.59 0.73 38.77
CA ASP A 61 11.72 0.89 39.94
C ASP A 61 10.52 -0.04 39.92
N ASP A 62 9.84 -0.23 41.05
CA ASP A 62 8.68 -1.13 41.21
C ASP A 62 7.38 -0.65 40.51
N LYS A 63 7.42 0.49 39.87
CA LYS A 63 6.24 1.02 39.15
C LYS A 63 6.01 0.28 37.86
N ARG A 64 4.74 0.02 37.54
CA ARG A 64 4.36 -0.57 36.26
C ARG A 64 4.64 0.40 35.14
N LYS A 65 5.42 -0.05 34.17
CA LYS A 65 5.81 0.73 33.01
C LYS A 65 5.66 -0.11 31.75
N ILE A 66 5.17 0.54 30.71
CA ILE A 66 5.09 -0.03 29.36
C ILE A 66 6.02 0.78 28.48
N ILE A 67 6.88 0.10 27.75
CA ILE A 67 7.73 0.71 26.72
C ILE A 67 7.09 0.38 25.37
N CYS A 68 6.73 1.40 24.63
CA CYS A 68 6.25 1.28 23.25
C CYS A 68 7.41 1.52 22.27
N VAL A 69 7.56 0.63 21.30
CA VAL A 69 8.58 0.75 20.25
C VAL A 69 7.89 0.67 18.92
N ASP A 70 7.78 1.81 18.24
CA ASP A 70 7.25 1.81 16.87
C ASP A 70 8.30 1.26 15.90
N ASN A 71 7.86 0.42 14.97
CA ASN A 71 8.74 -0.29 14.04
C ASN A 71 9.88 -1.08 14.75
N ILE A 72 9.51 -1.90 15.73
CA ILE A 72 10.47 -2.65 16.58
C ILE A 72 11.45 -3.51 15.78
N HIS A 73 11.10 -3.92 14.55
CA HIS A 73 11.99 -4.64 13.65
C HIS A 73 13.29 -3.86 13.33
N THR A 74 13.27 -2.53 13.44
CA THR A 74 14.46 -1.69 13.22
C THR A 74 15.55 -1.91 14.29
N MET A 75 15.24 -2.55 15.40
CA MET A 75 16.21 -2.94 16.41
C MET A 75 17.02 -4.19 16.03
N THR A 76 16.54 -4.96 15.04
CA THR A 76 17.25 -6.15 14.56
C THR A 76 18.18 -5.73 13.41
N PRO A 77 19.51 -6.01 13.52
CA PRO A 77 20.43 -5.60 12.46
C PRO A 77 20.13 -6.35 11.17
N ALA A 78 20.19 -5.66 10.05
CA ALA A 78 20.39 -6.31 8.76
C ALA A 78 21.74 -7.05 8.79
N GLU A 79 21.88 -8.16 8.06
CA GLU A 79 23.10 -8.99 8.05
C GLU A 79 24.41 -8.19 7.77
N SER A 80 24.29 -7.02 7.14
CA SER A 80 25.40 -6.14 6.79
C SER A 80 25.76 -5.11 7.87
N ASP A 81 24.88 -4.84 8.83
CA ASP A 81 25.09 -3.76 9.82
C ASP A 81 25.32 -4.30 11.23
N LYS A 82 26.57 -4.65 11.51
CA LYS A 82 27.00 -5.15 12.83
C LYS A 82 26.97 -4.08 13.93
N SER A 83 26.73 -2.82 13.60
CA SER A 83 26.74 -1.70 14.57
C SER A 83 25.57 -1.73 15.54
N MET A 84 24.46 -2.37 15.16
CA MET A 84 23.24 -2.52 15.97
C MET A 84 23.15 -3.84 16.75
N GLY A 85 24.16 -4.67 16.72
CA GLY A 85 24.13 -6.11 17.01
C GLY A 85 23.54 -6.57 18.34
N ASN A 86 23.47 -5.74 19.39
CA ASN A 86 23.06 -6.20 20.72
C ASN A 86 21.89 -5.45 21.35
N MET A 87 21.27 -4.48 20.66
CA MET A 87 20.17 -3.70 21.26
C MET A 87 19.00 -4.58 21.70
N VAL A 88 18.63 -5.55 20.88
CA VAL A 88 17.56 -6.51 21.19
C VAL A 88 17.91 -7.32 22.43
N SER A 89 19.13 -7.87 22.51
CA SER A 89 19.55 -8.69 23.65
C SER A 89 19.56 -7.89 24.96
N ILE A 90 19.98 -6.63 24.90
CA ILE A 90 19.99 -5.72 26.07
C ILE A 90 18.56 -5.43 26.51
N LEU A 91 17.66 -5.15 25.56
CA LEU A 91 16.24 -4.91 25.84
C LEU A 91 15.60 -6.14 26.50
N LEU A 92 15.75 -7.32 25.90
CA LEU A 92 15.17 -8.56 26.42
C LEU A 92 15.72 -8.92 27.80
N GLN A 93 17.02 -8.75 28.02
CA GLN A 93 17.65 -8.99 29.35
C GLN A 93 17.07 -8.07 30.43
N HIS A 94 16.73 -6.82 30.10
CA HIS A 94 16.10 -5.91 31.06
C HIS A 94 14.62 -6.27 31.29
N VAL A 95 13.90 -6.70 30.26
CA VAL A 95 12.52 -7.21 30.39
C VAL A 95 12.48 -8.39 31.34
N ASP A 96 13.39 -9.34 31.18
CA ASP A 96 13.46 -10.54 32.03
C ASP A 96 13.84 -10.24 33.48
N ASN A 97 14.67 -9.23 33.71
CA ASN A 97 15.16 -8.89 35.04
C ASN A 97 14.27 -7.91 35.82
N TYR A 98 13.50 -7.10 35.10
CA TYR A 98 12.65 -6.07 35.69
C TYR A 98 11.22 -6.23 35.12
N ASN A 99 10.23 -5.86 35.89
CA ASN A 99 8.81 -5.99 35.50
C ASN A 99 8.41 -4.94 34.44
N ILE A 100 9.11 -4.96 33.27
CA ILE A 100 8.91 -4.05 32.15
C ILE A 100 8.07 -4.80 31.09
N HIS A 101 7.02 -4.16 30.63
CA HIS A 101 6.23 -4.66 29.50
C HIS A 101 6.58 -3.89 28.23
N ILE A 102 6.71 -4.60 27.11
CA ILE A 102 7.00 -4.00 25.81
C ILE A 102 5.83 -4.21 24.87
N ILE A 103 5.45 -3.15 24.16
CA ILE A 103 4.53 -3.20 23.02
C ILE A 103 5.33 -2.74 21.79
N GLY A 104 5.51 -3.64 20.84
CA GLY A 104 6.17 -3.31 19.57
C GLY A 104 5.20 -3.29 18.42
N THR A 105 5.34 -2.35 17.49
CA THR A 105 4.64 -2.42 16.20
C THR A 105 5.59 -2.87 15.10
N SER A 106 5.09 -3.60 14.13
CA SER A 106 5.83 -3.97 12.91
C SER A 106 4.87 -4.31 11.78
N SER A 107 5.33 -4.30 10.55
CA SER A 107 4.62 -4.98 9.47
C SER A 107 4.95 -6.48 9.50
N ALA A 108 4.05 -7.32 8.98
CA ALA A 108 4.27 -8.78 8.95
C ALA A 108 5.55 -9.13 8.17
N GLN A 109 5.76 -8.48 7.03
CA GLN A 109 6.95 -8.70 6.19
C GLN A 109 8.26 -8.34 6.91
N GLU A 110 8.31 -7.16 7.55
CA GLU A 110 9.50 -6.72 8.28
C GLU A 110 9.76 -7.58 9.52
N MET A 111 8.70 -8.01 10.20
CA MET A 111 8.82 -8.90 11.35
C MET A 111 9.33 -10.29 10.95
N GLU A 112 8.88 -10.81 9.80
CA GLU A 112 9.40 -12.06 9.26
C GLU A 112 10.88 -11.95 8.91
N LYS A 113 11.31 -10.88 8.23
CA LYS A 113 12.74 -10.61 7.94
C LYS A 113 13.57 -10.54 9.21
N ALA A 114 13.09 -9.81 10.21
CA ALA A 114 13.77 -9.68 11.51
C ALA A 114 13.89 -11.02 12.24
N SER A 115 12.90 -11.90 12.10
CA SER A 115 12.85 -13.22 12.77
C SER A 115 13.84 -14.22 12.20
N VAL A 116 14.18 -14.12 10.91
CA VAL A 116 15.16 -15.04 10.26
C VAL A 116 16.55 -14.90 10.93
N GLY A 117 16.93 -13.69 11.32
CA GLY A 117 18.22 -13.44 11.97
C GLY A 117 18.22 -13.63 13.50
N ASN A 118 17.07 -13.61 14.17
CA ASN A 118 16.99 -13.60 15.64
C ASN A 118 15.77 -14.35 16.19
N ARG A 119 15.88 -15.67 16.32
CA ARG A 119 14.80 -16.52 16.86
C ARG A 119 14.42 -16.17 18.31
N GLN A 120 15.34 -15.67 19.14
CA GLN A 120 15.05 -15.27 20.52
C GLN A 120 14.11 -14.06 20.58
N PHE A 121 14.25 -13.14 19.64
CA PHE A 121 13.37 -11.98 19.56
C PHE A 121 11.90 -12.42 19.44
N HIS A 122 11.61 -13.34 18.54
CA HIS A 122 10.25 -13.79 18.30
C HIS A 122 9.63 -14.55 19.49
N SER A 123 10.42 -15.28 20.26
CA SER A 123 9.93 -16.08 21.40
C SER A 123 9.49 -15.26 22.61
N HIS A 124 9.89 -13.98 22.68
CA HIS A 124 9.54 -13.09 23.79
C HIS A 124 8.29 -12.25 23.53
N PHE A 125 7.76 -12.29 22.29
CA PHE A 125 6.59 -11.49 21.91
C PHE A 125 5.42 -12.39 21.53
N GLU A 126 4.25 -12.06 22.07
CA GLU A 126 2.98 -12.53 21.57
C GLU A 126 2.54 -11.63 20.42
N THR A 127 2.18 -12.24 19.28
CA THR A 127 1.79 -11.50 18.09
C THR A 127 0.29 -11.26 18.08
N ILE A 128 -0.12 -10.00 17.98
CA ILE A 128 -1.50 -9.58 17.78
C ILE A 128 -1.62 -9.04 16.35
N GLU A 129 -2.40 -9.72 15.52
CA GLU A 129 -2.67 -9.26 14.16
C GLU A 129 -3.66 -8.11 14.16
N VAL A 130 -3.27 -7.03 13.47
CA VAL A 130 -4.15 -5.89 13.19
C VAL A 130 -4.48 -5.92 11.70
N ASN A 131 -5.69 -6.38 11.40
CA ASN A 131 -6.20 -6.48 10.03
C ASN A 131 -6.66 -5.12 9.49
N GLU A 132 -6.75 -5.02 8.18
CA GLU A 132 -7.35 -3.87 7.51
C GLU A 132 -8.84 -3.79 7.88
N PRO A 133 -9.33 -2.61 8.33
CA PRO A 133 -10.72 -2.45 8.67
C PRO A 133 -11.62 -2.58 7.44
N ASN A 134 -12.83 -3.09 7.64
CA ASN A 134 -13.85 -3.12 6.60
C ASN A 134 -14.40 -1.71 6.32
N ASP A 135 -15.29 -1.59 5.32
CA ASP A 135 -15.77 -0.28 4.86
C ASP A 135 -16.56 0.47 5.95
N ASP A 136 -17.37 -0.23 6.75
CA ASP A 136 -18.15 0.36 7.85
C ASP A 136 -17.25 0.81 9.01
N GLU A 137 -16.24 0.02 9.33
CA GLU A 137 -15.24 0.37 10.35
C GLU A 137 -14.38 1.54 9.87
N SER A 138 -13.94 1.52 8.61
CA SER A 138 -13.19 2.60 7.99
C SER A 138 -13.97 3.92 8.02
N ARG A 139 -15.27 3.86 7.71
CA ARG A 139 -16.16 5.02 7.79
C ARG A 139 -16.21 5.60 9.20
N LYS A 140 -16.42 4.76 10.22
CA LYS A 140 -16.45 5.21 11.63
C LYS A 140 -15.14 5.83 12.08
N ILE A 141 -14.00 5.26 11.64
CA ILE A 141 -12.66 5.80 11.94
C ILE A 141 -12.50 7.17 11.30
N ILE A 142 -12.90 7.33 10.04
CA ILE A 142 -12.81 8.60 9.31
C ILE A 142 -13.73 9.64 9.95
N GLU A 143 -15.00 9.30 10.21
CA GLU A 143 -15.97 10.20 10.86
C GLU A 143 -15.46 10.67 12.23
N GLY A 144 -14.80 9.79 12.99
CA GLY A 144 -14.21 10.14 14.29
C GLY A 144 -12.98 11.04 14.23
N ARG A 145 -12.41 11.25 13.04
CA ARG A 145 -11.26 12.14 12.81
C ARG A 145 -11.60 13.35 11.95
N LEU A 146 -12.83 13.42 11.46
CA LEU A 146 -13.24 14.42 10.48
C LEU A 146 -13.14 15.82 11.04
N ASP A 147 -13.60 16.02 12.27
CA ASP A 147 -13.56 17.32 12.96
C ASP A 147 -12.13 17.88 13.02
N ASP A 148 -11.11 17.03 13.23
CA ASP A 148 -9.70 17.44 13.26
C ASP A 148 -9.24 18.02 11.91
N TYR A 149 -9.65 17.36 10.79
CA TYR A 149 -9.31 17.81 9.43
C TYR A 149 -10.12 19.06 9.02
N GLU A 150 -11.40 19.13 9.39
CA GLU A 150 -12.27 20.28 9.12
C GLU A 150 -11.76 21.53 9.83
N GLU A 151 -11.34 21.41 11.10
CA GLU A 151 -10.76 22.51 11.87
C GLU A 151 -9.40 22.91 11.29
N PHE A 152 -8.54 21.94 10.93
CA PHE A 152 -7.20 22.22 10.43
C PHE A 152 -7.21 22.95 9.09
N HIS A 153 -8.06 22.53 8.14
CA HIS A 153 -8.16 23.14 6.80
C HIS A 153 -9.21 24.24 6.70
N ASN A 154 -10.00 24.47 7.77
CA ASN A 154 -11.12 25.41 7.80
C ASN A 154 -12.14 25.16 6.66
N ILE A 155 -12.59 23.92 6.52
CA ILE A 155 -13.50 23.43 5.48
C ILE A 155 -14.56 22.51 6.09
N GLU A 156 -15.53 22.07 5.28
CA GLU A 156 -16.48 21.00 5.63
C GLU A 156 -16.46 19.92 4.54
N TYR A 157 -16.55 18.65 4.95
CA TYR A 157 -16.68 17.52 4.02
C TYR A 157 -18.12 17.06 3.95
N THR A 158 -18.60 16.79 2.72
CA THR A 158 -19.93 16.18 2.55
C THR A 158 -19.88 14.68 2.85
N GLU A 159 -21.03 14.11 3.19
CA GLU A 159 -21.15 12.65 3.37
C GLU A 159 -20.81 11.89 2.08
N GLU A 160 -21.12 12.49 0.91
CA GLU A 160 -20.78 11.91 -0.40
C GLU A 160 -19.27 11.92 -0.65
N ALA A 161 -18.57 12.97 -0.24
CA ALA A 161 -17.11 13.02 -0.32
C ALA A 161 -16.47 11.90 0.49
N ILE A 162 -16.94 11.66 1.72
CA ILE A 162 -16.42 10.61 2.60
C ILE A 162 -16.66 9.22 1.99
N LYS A 163 -17.89 8.94 1.54
CA LYS A 163 -18.24 7.68 0.88
C LYS A 163 -17.36 7.44 -0.35
N TYR A 164 -17.20 8.47 -1.17
CA TYR A 164 -16.40 8.37 -2.39
C TYR A 164 -14.91 8.24 -2.08
N ALA A 165 -14.40 8.88 -1.02
CA ALA A 165 -13.01 8.71 -0.59
C ALA A 165 -12.71 7.26 -0.16
N ILE A 166 -13.62 6.62 0.58
CA ILE A 166 -13.48 5.21 0.98
C ILE A 166 -13.49 4.31 -0.25
N PHE A 167 -14.50 4.45 -1.09
CA PHE A 167 -14.65 3.66 -2.31
C PHE A 167 -13.46 3.85 -3.25
N GLY A 168 -13.11 5.08 -3.56
CA GLY A 168 -12.03 5.43 -4.47
C GLY A 168 -10.66 5.00 -3.95
N ALA A 169 -10.38 5.22 -2.66
CA ALA A 169 -9.14 4.77 -2.06
C ALA A 169 -9.00 3.24 -2.11
N LYS A 170 -10.09 2.49 -1.85
CA LYS A 170 -10.09 1.03 -1.92
C LYS A 170 -9.84 0.52 -3.32
N LYS A 171 -10.53 1.11 -4.30
CA LYS A 171 -10.49 0.70 -5.71
C LYS A 171 -9.19 1.08 -6.41
N TYR A 172 -8.68 2.29 -6.16
CA TYR A 172 -7.59 2.88 -6.96
C TYR A 172 -6.24 2.96 -6.24
N ILE A 173 -6.20 2.96 -4.89
CA ILE A 173 -4.95 3.02 -4.13
C ILE A 173 -4.62 1.63 -3.59
N THR A 174 -3.73 0.91 -4.28
CA THR A 174 -3.39 -0.50 -3.95
C THR A 174 -2.14 -0.64 -3.09
N ASN A 175 -1.30 0.39 -3.01
CA ASN A 175 0.00 0.36 -2.32
C ASN A 175 -0.07 0.75 -0.83
N ARG A 176 -1.25 1.06 -0.30
CA ARG A 176 -1.52 1.41 1.10
C ARG A 176 -2.77 0.70 1.59
N PHE A 177 -2.96 0.67 2.90
CA PHE A 177 -4.10 0.02 3.55
C PHE A 177 -5.10 1.04 4.11
N MET A 178 -6.35 0.60 4.29
CA MET A 178 -7.34 1.36 5.04
C MET A 178 -6.96 1.39 6.54
N PRO A 179 -7.29 2.43 7.28
CA PRO A 179 -7.97 3.66 6.82
C PRO A 179 -7.02 4.74 6.28
N GLU A 180 -5.69 4.57 6.38
CA GLU A 180 -4.69 5.59 6.05
C GLU A 180 -4.85 6.14 4.63
N LYS A 181 -5.07 5.27 3.63
CA LYS A 181 -5.21 5.71 2.24
C LYS A 181 -6.42 6.62 2.00
N ALA A 182 -7.52 6.38 2.70
CA ALA A 182 -8.70 7.24 2.61
C ALA A 182 -8.53 8.54 3.42
N LEU A 183 -7.92 8.48 4.61
CA LEU A 183 -7.58 9.65 5.41
C LEU A 183 -6.62 10.58 4.67
N SER A 184 -5.56 10.03 4.04
CA SER A 184 -4.64 10.83 3.22
C SER A 184 -5.34 11.50 2.04
N LEU A 185 -6.29 10.79 1.39
CA LEU A 185 -7.05 11.37 0.28
C LEU A 185 -7.95 12.53 0.73
N ILE A 186 -8.57 12.40 1.90
CA ILE A 186 -9.40 13.45 2.53
C ILE A 186 -8.53 14.66 2.88
N ASP A 187 -7.38 14.44 3.51
CA ASP A 187 -6.42 15.47 3.87
C ASP A 187 -5.89 16.22 2.64
N ASP A 188 -5.48 15.49 1.59
CA ASP A 188 -5.02 16.07 0.32
C ASP A 188 -6.12 16.93 -0.34
N ALA A 189 -7.39 16.48 -0.29
CA ALA A 189 -8.51 17.23 -0.84
C ALA A 189 -8.81 18.50 -0.02
N GLY A 190 -8.69 18.42 1.31
CA GLY A 190 -8.80 19.56 2.21
C GLY A 190 -7.73 20.61 1.92
N ALA A 191 -6.47 20.19 1.87
CA ALA A 191 -5.35 21.06 1.53
C ALA A 191 -5.51 21.70 0.14
N TRP A 192 -6.02 20.94 -0.82
CA TRP A 192 -6.29 21.48 -2.15
C TRP A 192 -7.37 22.57 -2.12
N ARG A 193 -8.48 22.37 -1.39
CA ARG A 193 -9.55 23.36 -1.23
C ARG A 193 -9.07 24.61 -0.51
N GLU A 194 -8.24 24.47 0.51
CA GLU A 194 -7.62 25.60 1.21
C GLU A 194 -6.78 26.47 0.25
N LEU A 195 -6.01 25.84 -0.65
CA LEU A 195 -5.20 26.53 -1.65
C LEU A 195 -6.04 27.13 -2.82
N HIS A 196 -7.23 26.59 -3.07
CA HIS A 196 -8.14 27.00 -4.14
C HIS A 196 -9.54 27.29 -3.59
N PRO A 197 -9.68 28.36 -2.79
CA PRO A 197 -10.95 28.69 -2.15
C PRO A 197 -12.03 28.98 -3.20
N SER A 198 -13.26 28.49 -2.96
CA SER A 198 -14.41 28.86 -3.75
C SER A 198 -14.87 30.28 -3.40
N GLU A 199 -15.66 30.89 -4.28
CA GLU A 199 -16.25 32.22 -4.04
C GLU A 199 -17.25 32.24 -2.86
N ASP A 200 -17.70 31.06 -2.44
CA ASP A 200 -18.61 30.88 -1.33
C ASP A 200 -17.92 31.11 0.02
N LYS A 201 -18.69 31.63 0.98
CA LYS A 201 -18.19 31.86 2.34
C LYS A 201 -17.80 30.57 3.06
N LYS A 202 -18.46 29.47 2.75
CA LYS A 202 -18.19 28.14 3.31
C LYS A 202 -17.38 27.35 2.30
N GLN A 203 -16.22 26.90 2.73
CA GLN A 203 -15.39 26.05 1.89
C GLN A 203 -15.82 24.59 2.10
N ILE A 204 -16.35 23.98 1.04
CA ILE A 204 -16.88 22.61 1.08
C ILE A 204 -16.04 21.73 0.16
N VAL A 205 -15.71 20.54 0.63
CA VAL A 205 -15.13 19.46 -0.17
C VAL A 205 -16.21 18.41 -0.43
N ASP A 206 -16.51 18.20 -1.69
CA ASP A 206 -17.51 17.24 -2.15
C ASP A 206 -16.87 16.16 -3.04
N LYS A 207 -17.68 15.23 -3.58
CA LYS A 207 -17.23 14.14 -4.47
C LYS A 207 -16.28 14.61 -5.59
N PRO A 208 -16.52 15.72 -6.32
CA PRO A 208 -15.62 16.16 -7.40
C PRO A 208 -14.20 16.48 -6.96
N GLU A 209 -14.01 17.09 -5.78
CA GLU A 209 -12.70 17.40 -5.26
C GLU A 209 -11.93 16.12 -4.88
N ILE A 210 -12.60 15.17 -4.25
CA ILE A 210 -12.02 13.87 -3.93
C ILE A 210 -11.64 13.14 -5.23
N ALA A 211 -12.52 13.15 -6.25
CA ALA A 211 -12.25 12.54 -7.54
C ALA A 211 -11.03 13.17 -8.24
N ALA A 212 -10.93 14.50 -8.22
CA ALA A 212 -9.79 15.22 -8.79
C ALA A 212 -8.46 14.88 -8.08
N MET A 213 -8.47 14.76 -6.75
CA MET A 213 -7.29 14.35 -6.00
C MET A 213 -6.91 12.90 -6.27
N LEU A 214 -7.89 12.00 -6.32
CA LEU A 214 -7.68 10.60 -6.64
C LEU A 214 -7.09 10.43 -8.05
N ALA A 215 -7.63 11.16 -9.04
CA ALA A 215 -7.11 11.19 -10.41
C ALA A 215 -5.63 11.61 -10.45
N LYS A 216 -5.28 12.65 -9.69
CA LYS A 216 -3.90 13.14 -9.59
C LYS A 216 -2.97 12.11 -8.93
N ILE A 217 -3.40 11.47 -7.83
CA ILE A 217 -2.62 10.47 -7.11
C ILE A 217 -2.39 9.22 -8.00
N CYS A 218 -3.45 8.76 -8.66
CA CYS A 218 -3.42 7.57 -9.51
C CYS A 218 -2.90 7.83 -10.92
N LYS A 219 -2.63 9.11 -11.26
CA LYS A 219 -2.22 9.57 -12.60
C LYS A 219 -3.18 9.15 -13.71
N ILE A 220 -4.47 9.29 -13.44
CA ILE A 220 -5.57 9.04 -14.36
C ILE A 220 -6.14 10.41 -14.74
N ASP A 221 -6.31 10.70 -16.02
CA ASP A 221 -6.62 12.08 -16.47
C ASP A 221 -8.01 12.59 -16.09
N SER A 222 -8.99 11.74 -15.77
CA SER A 222 -10.21 12.16 -15.07
C SER A 222 -10.96 10.99 -14.44
N LEU A 223 -11.45 11.19 -13.22
CA LEU A 223 -12.40 10.30 -12.51
C LEU A 223 -13.70 11.08 -12.21
N ALA A 224 -13.92 12.21 -12.90
CA ALA A 224 -14.86 13.22 -12.42
C ALA A 224 -16.34 12.92 -12.71
N ASP A 225 -16.70 12.07 -13.72
CA ASP A 225 -18.09 11.84 -14.08
C ASP A 225 -18.35 10.38 -14.47
N ASP A 226 -19.00 9.62 -13.56
CA ASP A 226 -19.46 8.24 -13.84
C ASP A 226 -20.41 8.17 -15.05
N ASP A 227 -21.20 9.23 -15.31
CA ASP A 227 -22.13 9.28 -16.44
C ASP A 227 -21.43 9.52 -17.78
N ASP A 228 -20.40 10.36 -17.83
CA ASP A 228 -19.62 10.65 -19.03
C ASP A 228 -18.69 9.47 -19.39
N ASP A 229 -18.16 8.79 -18.41
CA ASP A 229 -17.30 7.60 -18.61
C ASP A 229 -18.10 6.42 -19.18
N THR A 230 -19.34 6.23 -18.75
CA THR A 230 -20.22 5.20 -19.31
C THR A 230 -20.56 5.49 -20.78
N ALA A 231 -20.84 6.73 -21.13
CA ALA A 231 -21.07 7.14 -22.51
C ALA A 231 -19.82 7.00 -23.39
N LYS A 232 -18.64 7.32 -22.86
CA LYS A 232 -17.34 7.11 -23.54
C LYS A 232 -17.03 5.65 -23.78
N LEU A 233 -17.33 4.78 -22.80
CA LEU A 233 -17.14 3.34 -22.92
C LEU A 233 -18.11 2.71 -23.94
N MET A 234 -19.37 3.18 -24.02
CA MET A 234 -20.33 2.71 -25.03
C MET A 234 -19.85 3.00 -26.46
N ASN A 235 -19.15 4.11 -26.68
CA ASN A 235 -18.62 4.49 -27.97
C ASN A 235 -17.17 4.03 -28.22
N LEU A 236 -16.60 3.24 -27.30
CA LEU A 236 -15.19 2.81 -27.36
C LEU A 236 -14.87 2.07 -28.65
N SER A 237 -15.76 1.18 -29.09
CA SER A 237 -15.58 0.40 -30.32
C SER A 237 -15.42 1.29 -31.56
N GLU A 238 -16.28 2.30 -31.69
CA GLU A 238 -16.24 3.23 -32.85
C GLU A 238 -14.96 4.07 -32.81
N ARG A 239 -14.60 4.60 -31.66
CA ARG A 239 -13.39 5.42 -31.47
C ARG A 239 -12.10 4.66 -31.77
N ILE A 240 -12.05 3.35 -31.48
CA ILE A 240 -10.90 2.50 -31.84
C ILE A 240 -10.93 2.18 -33.35
N LYS A 241 -12.10 1.87 -33.93
CA LYS A 241 -12.25 1.59 -35.35
C LYS A 241 -11.87 2.79 -36.26
N ASP A 242 -12.05 4.00 -35.78
CA ASP A 242 -11.60 5.22 -36.47
C ASP A 242 -10.07 5.31 -36.59
N LYS A 243 -9.34 4.61 -35.76
CA LYS A 243 -7.87 4.64 -35.69
C LYS A 243 -7.21 3.36 -36.21
N ILE A 244 -7.95 2.25 -36.17
CA ILE A 244 -7.46 0.93 -36.57
C ILE A 244 -8.39 0.32 -37.58
N TYR A 245 -7.88 0.04 -38.78
CA TYR A 245 -8.67 -0.47 -39.89
C TYR A 245 -8.51 -1.98 -40.05
N GLY A 246 -9.60 -2.64 -40.42
CA GLY A 246 -9.60 -4.05 -40.79
C GLY A 246 -9.53 -5.05 -39.65
N GLN A 247 -9.79 -4.59 -38.39
CA GLN A 247 -9.78 -5.44 -37.19
C GLN A 247 -11.13 -5.32 -36.42
N ASP A 248 -12.24 -5.04 -37.12
CA ASP A 248 -13.52 -4.71 -36.51
C ASP A 248 -14.01 -5.74 -35.51
N LYS A 249 -13.92 -7.03 -35.82
CA LYS A 249 -14.35 -8.10 -34.94
C LYS A 249 -13.50 -8.19 -33.65
N ALA A 250 -12.20 -7.97 -33.75
CA ALA A 250 -11.32 -7.99 -32.59
C ALA A 250 -11.58 -6.78 -31.67
N ILE A 251 -11.85 -5.62 -32.30
CA ILE A 251 -12.18 -4.38 -31.57
C ILE A 251 -13.53 -4.50 -30.87
N GLU A 252 -14.54 -5.11 -31.52
CA GLU A 252 -15.84 -5.36 -30.91
C GLU A 252 -15.75 -6.24 -29.67
N LEU A 253 -15.04 -7.38 -29.75
CA LEU A 253 -14.85 -8.30 -28.62
C LEU A 253 -14.06 -7.64 -27.47
N LEU A 254 -13.03 -6.84 -27.81
CA LEU A 254 -12.28 -6.09 -26.84
C LEU A 254 -13.15 -5.06 -26.12
N SER A 255 -13.93 -4.29 -26.87
CA SER A 255 -14.81 -3.25 -26.32
C SER A 255 -15.92 -3.86 -25.45
N GLU A 256 -16.49 -5.00 -25.87
CA GLU A 256 -17.48 -5.74 -25.09
C GLU A 256 -16.89 -6.25 -23.77
N ALA A 257 -15.67 -6.80 -23.77
CA ALA A 257 -15.00 -7.25 -22.57
C ALA A 257 -14.75 -6.10 -21.58
N VAL A 258 -14.28 -4.96 -22.07
CA VAL A 258 -14.04 -3.76 -21.24
C VAL A 258 -15.35 -3.23 -20.68
N LEU A 259 -16.40 -3.13 -21.50
CA LEU A 259 -17.71 -2.65 -21.07
C LEU A 259 -18.34 -3.55 -20.01
N THR A 260 -18.28 -4.87 -20.19
CA THR A 260 -18.78 -5.86 -19.23
C THR A 260 -18.09 -5.73 -17.87
N ALA A 261 -16.78 -5.57 -17.89
CA ALA A 261 -16.00 -5.39 -16.67
C ALA A 261 -16.31 -4.06 -15.97
N SER A 262 -16.42 -2.97 -16.74
CA SER A 262 -16.75 -1.64 -16.18
C SER A 262 -18.17 -1.57 -15.61
N ALA A 263 -19.08 -2.41 -16.09
CA ALA A 263 -20.45 -2.53 -15.56
C ALA A 263 -20.52 -3.28 -14.21
N GLY A 264 -19.38 -3.69 -13.63
CA GLY A 264 -19.33 -4.44 -12.37
C GLY A 264 -19.79 -5.90 -12.49
N LEU A 265 -19.84 -6.44 -13.71
CA LEU A 265 -20.22 -7.84 -13.98
C LEU A 265 -19.02 -8.78 -13.97
N ALA A 266 -17.81 -8.24 -13.85
CA ALA A 266 -16.59 -9.02 -13.70
C ALA A 266 -16.33 -9.36 -12.22
N ASP A 267 -15.53 -10.40 -12.00
CA ASP A 267 -15.08 -10.81 -10.67
C ASP A 267 -14.00 -9.83 -10.18
N ASP A 268 -14.24 -9.14 -9.07
CA ASP A 268 -13.32 -8.16 -8.47
C ASP A 268 -11.95 -8.76 -8.08
N THR A 269 -11.86 -10.09 -8.00
CA THR A 269 -10.61 -10.81 -7.69
C THR A 269 -9.76 -11.08 -8.93
N LYS A 270 -10.23 -10.69 -10.13
CA LYS A 270 -9.55 -10.90 -11.41
C LYS A 270 -9.20 -9.58 -12.09
N PRO A 271 -8.24 -9.60 -13.03
CA PRO A 271 -8.03 -8.45 -13.90
C PRO A 271 -9.31 -8.10 -14.67
N MET A 272 -9.53 -6.81 -14.94
CA MET A 272 -10.70 -6.30 -15.64
C MET A 272 -10.99 -7.07 -16.95
N ALA A 273 -9.97 -7.34 -17.74
CA ALA A 273 -10.06 -8.18 -18.94
C ALA A 273 -8.73 -8.85 -19.23
N ASN A 274 -8.78 -10.12 -19.62
CA ASN A 274 -7.64 -10.88 -20.11
C ASN A 274 -7.87 -11.19 -21.58
N LEU A 275 -7.05 -10.59 -22.45
CA LEU A 275 -7.26 -10.66 -23.91
C LEU A 275 -6.01 -11.24 -24.57
N LEU A 276 -6.19 -12.29 -25.39
CA LEU A 276 -5.13 -12.88 -26.18
C LEU A 276 -5.34 -12.55 -27.66
N PHE A 277 -4.43 -11.76 -28.23
CA PHE A 277 -4.43 -11.44 -29.65
C PHE A 277 -3.54 -12.44 -30.43
N VAL A 278 -4.15 -13.22 -31.29
CA VAL A 278 -3.46 -14.22 -32.12
C VAL A 278 -3.60 -13.83 -33.60
N GLY A 279 -2.49 -13.88 -34.32
CA GLY A 279 -2.47 -13.58 -35.76
C GLY A 279 -1.06 -13.33 -36.29
N PRO A 280 -0.90 -13.19 -37.64
CA PRO A 280 0.38 -12.93 -38.26
C PRO A 280 1.07 -11.66 -37.76
N THR A 281 2.36 -11.54 -37.98
CA THR A 281 3.12 -10.32 -37.68
C THR A 281 2.64 -9.16 -38.58
N GLY A 282 2.59 -7.95 -38.04
CA GLY A 282 2.23 -6.74 -38.79
C GLY A 282 0.75 -6.45 -38.96
N VAL A 283 -0.18 -7.27 -38.41
CA VAL A 283 -1.63 -7.05 -38.53
C VAL A 283 -2.20 -6.04 -37.50
N GLY A 284 -1.39 -5.44 -36.66
CA GLY A 284 -1.81 -4.37 -35.74
C GLY A 284 -2.09 -4.81 -34.30
N LYS A 285 -1.74 -6.05 -33.86
CA LYS A 285 -2.02 -6.54 -32.50
C LYS A 285 -1.52 -5.57 -31.40
N THR A 286 -0.27 -5.18 -31.47
CA THR A 286 0.35 -4.24 -30.52
C THR A 286 -0.28 -2.85 -30.60
N GLU A 287 -0.70 -2.43 -31.79
CA GLU A 287 -1.30 -1.10 -31.99
C GLU A 287 -2.70 -1.01 -31.36
N VAL A 288 -3.48 -2.09 -31.40
CA VAL A 288 -4.78 -2.15 -30.72
C VAL A 288 -4.62 -1.87 -29.22
N ALA A 289 -3.63 -2.47 -28.56
CA ALA A 289 -3.37 -2.24 -27.14
C ALA A 289 -2.95 -0.79 -26.82
N LYS A 290 -2.14 -0.17 -27.70
CA LYS A 290 -1.75 1.24 -27.54
C LYS A 290 -2.94 2.19 -27.73
N VAL A 291 -3.76 1.95 -28.75
CA VAL A 291 -4.94 2.77 -28.98
C VAL A 291 -5.94 2.58 -27.85
N LEU A 292 -6.17 1.35 -27.37
CA LEU A 292 -7.01 1.08 -26.19
C LEU A 292 -6.55 1.89 -24.98
N ALA A 293 -5.28 1.83 -24.61
CA ALA A 293 -4.73 2.58 -23.48
C ALA A 293 -4.99 4.08 -23.63
N LYS A 294 -4.82 4.60 -24.85
CA LYS A 294 -5.07 6.02 -25.17
C LYS A 294 -6.55 6.37 -25.08
N GLU A 295 -7.46 5.50 -25.58
CA GLU A 295 -8.89 5.75 -25.54
C GLU A 295 -9.49 5.63 -24.14
N LEU A 296 -8.93 4.76 -23.32
CA LEU A 296 -9.29 4.63 -21.90
C LEU A 296 -8.60 5.67 -21.03
N ASN A 297 -7.66 6.44 -21.61
CA ASN A 297 -6.83 7.43 -20.91
C ASN A 297 -6.07 6.86 -19.70
N ILE A 298 -5.57 5.63 -19.83
CA ILE A 298 -4.77 4.94 -18.81
C ILE A 298 -3.39 4.61 -19.37
N PRO A 299 -2.35 4.54 -18.52
CA PRO A 299 -1.00 4.24 -18.96
C PRO A 299 -0.88 2.86 -19.62
N LEU A 300 0.01 2.74 -20.60
CA LEU A 300 0.42 1.47 -21.18
C LEU A 300 1.75 1.02 -20.57
N VAL A 301 1.73 -0.14 -19.94
CA VAL A 301 2.94 -0.83 -19.45
C VAL A 301 3.24 -1.97 -20.40
N ARG A 302 4.39 -1.94 -21.09
CA ARG A 302 4.76 -2.94 -22.08
C ARG A 302 5.97 -3.74 -21.63
N PHE A 303 5.87 -5.05 -21.75
CA PHE A 303 6.98 -6.00 -21.62
C PHE A 303 7.13 -6.80 -22.91
N ASP A 304 8.33 -6.79 -23.47
CA ASP A 304 8.69 -7.59 -24.64
C ASP A 304 9.26 -8.93 -24.17
N MET A 305 8.54 -10.00 -24.42
CA MET A 305 8.91 -11.33 -23.91
C MET A 305 10.10 -11.95 -24.64
N SER A 306 10.53 -11.39 -25.75
CA SER A 306 11.78 -11.79 -26.39
C SER A 306 13.01 -11.57 -25.50
N GLU A 307 12.94 -10.58 -24.59
CA GLU A 307 13.99 -10.32 -23.61
C GLU A 307 14.06 -11.39 -22.50
N TYR A 308 12.96 -12.15 -22.28
CA TYR A 308 12.80 -13.13 -21.22
C TYR A 308 12.75 -14.57 -21.73
N SER A 309 13.47 -14.84 -22.81
CA SER A 309 13.58 -16.17 -23.42
C SER A 309 14.42 -17.16 -22.59
N GLU A 310 15.29 -16.67 -21.72
CA GLU A 310 16.20 -17.47 -20.90
C GLU A 310 15.76 -17.50 -19.43
N GLU A 311 15.96 -18.65 -18.77
CA GLU A 311 15.46 -18.88 -17.40
C GLU A 311 15.98 -17.86 -16.38
N TYR A 312 17.27 -17.49 -16.45
CA TYR A 312 17.84 -16.54 -15.50
C TYR A 312 17.25 -15.12 -15.63
N LYS A 313 16.76 -14.74 -16.82
CA LYS A 313 16.09 -13.46 -17.04
C LYS A 313 14.66 -13.41 -16.47
N THR A 314 14.03 -14.58 -16.31
CA THR A 314 12.71 -14.68 -15.71
C THR A 314 12.73 -14.20 -14.26
N SER A 315 13.81 -14.43 -13.53
CA SER A 315 13.98 -13.94 -12.16
C SER A 315 13.98 -12.41 -12.08
N ASN A 316 14.44 -11.71 -13.11
CA ASN A 316 14.40 -10.25 -13.14
C ASN A 316 12.96 -9.72 -13.30
N LEU A 317 12.07 -10.51 -13.92
CA LEU A 317 10.69 -10.10 -14.14
C LEU A 317 9.88 -10.09 -12.85
N ILE A 318 10.05 -11.10 -12.00
CA ILE A 318 9.28 -11.29 -10.75
C ILE A 318 10.08 -11.06 -9.47
N GLY A 319 11.38 -10.88 -9.55
CA GLY A 319 12.29 -10.84 -8.41
C GLY A 319 13.05 -12.14 -8.21
N SER A 320 14.20 -12.06 -7.59
CA SER A 320 15.04 -13.21 -7.25
C SER A 320 14.58 -13.82 -5.93
N SER A 321 14.64 -15.14 -5.81
CA SER A 321 14.39 -15.83 -4.55
C SER A 321 15.30 -15.31 -3.44
N ARG A 322 14.79 -15.19 -2.23
CA ARG A 322 15.54 -14.75 -1.04
C ARG A 322 16.89 -15.43 -0.93
N GLY A 323 17.95 -14.66 -0.72
CA GLY A 323 19.31 -15.15 -0.56
C GLY A 323 20.25 -14.96 -1.78
N TYR A 324 19.76 -14.40 -2.88
CA TYR A 324 20.60 -13.98 -4.00
C TYR A 324 20.85 -12.47 -4.01
N VAL A 325 21.99 -12.05 -4.52
CA VAL A 325 22.34 -10.63 -4.70
C VAL A 325 21.28 -9.97 -5.59
N GLY A 326 20.61 -8.90 -5.09
CA GLY A 326 19.53 -8.20 -5.81
C GLY A 326 18.11 -8.68 -5.48
N SER A 327 17.92 -9.57 -4.49
CA SER A 327 16.58 -10.00 -4.04
C SER A 327 15.79 -8.89 -3.34
N GLU A 328 16.44 -7.78 -2.94
CA GLU A 328 15.79 -6.64 -2.28
C GLU A 328 15.09 -5.68 -3.26
N ASP A 329 15.44 -5.72 -4.54
CA ASP A 329 14.93 -4.76 -5.53
C ASP A 329 13.54 -5.11 -6.09
N GLY A 330 13.01 -6.29 -5.79
CA GLY A 330 11.75 -6.81 -6.35
C GLY A 330 11.82 -7.05 -7.86
N GLY A 331 10.75 -7.60 -8.46
CA GLY A 331 10.69 -7.85 -9.89
C GLY A 331 10.35 -6.61 -10.72
N LEU A 332 10.82 -6.56 -11.96
CA LEU A 332 10.52 -5.47 -12.88
C LEU A 332 9.01 -5.35 -13.14
N LEU A 333 8.31 -6.49 -13.29
CA LEU A 333 6.86 -6.51 -13.50
C LEU A 333 6.12 -6.06 -12.25
N THR A 334 6.45 -6.61 -11.08
CA THR A 334 5.81 -6.27 -9.81
C THR A 334 6.01 -4.78 -9.48
N ASN A 335 7.21 -4.26 -9.68
CA ASN A 335 7.51 -2.84 -9.45
C ASN A 335 6.79 -1.92 -10.44
N ALA A 336 6.68 -2.31 -11.72
CA ALA A 336 5.95 -1.53 -12.73
C ALA A 336 4.46 -1.44 -12.38
N ILE A 337 3.85 -2.56 -11.97
CA ILE A 337 2.42 -2.59 -11.58
C ILE A 337 2.19 -1.85 -10.24
N ARG A 338 3.07 -1.99 -9.25
CA ARG A 338 3.01 -1.19 -8.01
C ARG A 338 3.05 0.32 -8.28
N LYS A 339 3.87 0.74 -9.24
CA LYS A 339 3.99 2.15 -9.65
C LYS A 339 2.79 2.64 -10.45
N THR A 340 2.15 1.75 -11.21
CA THR A 340 1.06 2.08 -12.13
C THR A 340 0.01 0.96 -12.08
N PRO A 341 -0.79 0.90 -10.99
CA PRO A 341 -1.73 -0.21 -10.76
C PRO A 341 -2.89 -0.22 -11.76
N HIS A 342 -3.30 0.95 -12.27
CA HIS A 342 -4.30 1.07 -13.33
C HIS A 342 -3.58 1.30 -14.65
N CYS A 343 -3.46 0.25 -15.46
CA CYS A 343 -2.78 0.31 -16.75
C CYS A 343 -3.32 -0.76 -17.70
N VAL A 344 -3.05 -0.56 -18.97
CA VAL A 344 -3.05 -1.66 -19.94
C VAL A 344 -1.70 -2.34 -19.87
N LEU A 345 -1.65 -3.57 -19.34
CA LEU A 345 -0.44 -4.38 -19.34
C LEU A 345 -0.35 -5.14 -20.68
N LEU A 346 0.60 -4.75 -21.52
CA LEU A 346 0.86 -5.39 -22.80
C LEU A 346 2.05 -6.35 -22.68
N ILE A 347 1.76 -7.63 -22.82
CA ILE A 347 2.76 -8.69 -22.92
C ILE A 347 2.97 -8.99 -24.40
N ASP A 348 4.02 -8.46 -24.97
CA ASP A 348 4.28 -8.58 -26.40
C ASP A 348 5.15 -9.82 -26.68
N GLU A 349 4.89 -10.51 -27.79
CA GLU A 349 5.61 -11.70 -28.26
C GLU A 349 5.72 -12.83 -27.21
N ILE A 350 4.63 -13.10 -26.52
CA ILE A 350 4.58 -14.05 -25.41
C ILE A 350 5.08 -15.45 -25.79
N GLU A 351 4.95 -15.84 -27.05
CA GLU A 351 5.45 -17.11 -27.59
C GLU A 351 6.98 -17.27 -27.53
N LYS A 352 7.71 -16.16 -27.36
CA LYS A 352 9.18 -16.17 -27.22
C LYS A 352 9.65 -16.32 -25.76
N ALA A 353 8.72 -16.18 -24.82
CA ALA A 353 9.05 -16.27 -23.40
C ALA A 353 9.48 -17.67 -22.99
N HIS A 354 10.33 -17.74 -21.97
CA HIS A 354 10.65 -19.02 -21.31
C HIS A 354 9.36 -19.62 -20.69
N PRO A 355 9.15 -20.94 -20.72
CA PRO A 355 7.93 -21.59 -20.22
C PRO A 355 7.53 -21.21 -18.79
N LYS A 356 8.47 -20.92 -17.91
CA LYS A 356 8.18 -20.46 -16.54
C LYS A 356 7.40 -19.13 -16.51
N VAL A 357 7.56 -18.27 -17.49
CA VAL A 357 6.84 -17.00 -17.59
C VAL A 357 5.34 -17.23 -17.78
N PHE A 358 4.94 -18.26 -18.50
CA PHE A 358 3.52 -18.57 -18.67
C PHE A 358 2.82 -18.88 -17.35
N ASN A 359 3.48 -19.58 -16.43
CA ASN A 359 2.89 -19.89 -15.12
C ASN A 359 2.65 -18.62 -14.30
N ILE A 360 3.52 -17.62 -14.44
CA ILE A 360 3.38 -16.33 -13.78
C ILE A 360 2.13 -15.61 -14.29
N PHE A 361 1.97 -15.55 -15.62
CA PHE A 361 0.79 -14.89 -16.18
C PHE A 361 -0.51 -15.64 -15.94
N LEU A 362 -0.50 -16.96 -15.86
CA LEU A 362 -1.67 -17.73 -15.43
C LEU A 362 -2.11 -17.34 -14.03
N GLN A 363 -1.18 -17.20 -13.08
CA GLN A 363 -1.49 -16.74 -11.74
C GLN A 363 -2.09 -15.31 -11.74
N VAL A 364 -1.51 -14.41 -12.53
CA VAL A 364 -2.04 -13.03 -12.65
C VAL A 364 -3.44 -13.03 -13.27
N MET A 365 -3.70 -13.84 -14.28
CA MET A 365 -5.00 -13.91 -14.95
C MET A 365 -6.09 -14.53 -14.06
N ASP A 366 -5.73 -15.48 -13.19
CA ASP A 366 -6.70 -16.17 -12.34
C ASP A 366 -7.01 -15.41 -11.05
N TYR A 367 -6.04 -14.71 -10.48
CA TYR A 367 -6.14 -14.14 -9.14
C TYR A 367 -5.82 -12.65 -9.07
N ALA A 368 -5.52 -11.98 -10.17
CA ALA A 368 -5.04 -10.58 -10.22
C ALA A 368 -3.89 -10.28 -9.23
N THR A 369 -3.18 -11.31 -8.78
CA THR A 369 -2.10 -11.20 -7.79
C THR A 369 -0.84 -11.84 -8.32
N LEU A 370 0.28 -11.27 -7.97
CA LEU A 370 1.60 -11.81 -8.22
C LEU A 370 2.43 -11.66 -6.94
N THR A 371 2.96 -12.78 -6.47
CA THR A 371 3.81 -12.81 -5.27
C THR A 371 5.27 -12.86 -5.71
N ASP A 372 6.10 -11.90 -5.27
CA ASP A 372 7.55 -11.81 -5.44
C ASP A 372 8.31 -12.40 -4.26
#